data_ba22f56755cd49d55938be2e6fd85fba
#
_entry.id   ba22f56755cd49d55938be2e6fd85fba
#
_cell.length_a   1.000
_cell.length_b   1.000
_cell.length_c   1.000
_cell.angle_alpha   90.00
_cell.angle_beta   90.00
_cell.angle_gamma   90.00
#
_symmetry.space_group_name_H-M   'P 1'
#
loop_
_entity.id
_entity.type
_entity.pdbx_description
1 polymer ?
#
loop_
_entity_poly.entity_id
_entity_poly.type
_entity_poly.pdbx_seq_one_letter_code
_entity_poly.pdbx_strand_id
1 'polypeptide(L)'
;MSNNFVDLTVTSPPYDDLRNYNGFTFDYKAMLDELYRVTKDGGVVVWIVGDATVNGSETGTSFKQALYAKEIGFNLHDTMIWIKDGGGAVGSNKCYTQNFEYMFVFTKGKIETYNLIYDKPNQSFGQDKSGIGRRRVDGEHKVETRKPSKRFSRRNNWWYVPPERG
;
A
#
# COMPACT_ATOMS: atom_id res chain seq x y z
N MET A 1 14.48 -1.94 -22.04
CA MET A 1 14.66 -3.11 -21.14
C MET A 1 14.02 -4.34 -21.76
N SER A 2 14.56 -5.54 -21.51
CA SER A 2 13.92 -6.79 -21.90
C SER A 2 12.65 -7.04 -21.07
N ASN A 3 11.77 -7.93 -21.55
CA ASN A 3 10.62 -8.39 -20.76
C ASN A 3 11.11 -9.20 -19.56
N ASN A 4 10.35 -9.18 -18.47
CA ASN A 4 10.62 -9.98 -17.27
C ASN A 4 12.06 -9.83 -16.75
N PHE A 5 12.51 -8.59 -16.57
CA PHE A 5 13.88 -8.27 -16.17
C PHE A 5 13.97 -7.71 -14.74
N VAL A 6 12.95 -6.99 -14.28
CA VAL A 6 12.97 -6.24 -13.02
C VAL A 6 12.30 -7.05 -11.90
N ASP A 7 12.99 -7.21 -10.77
CA ASP A 7 12.44 -7.90 -9.59
C ASP A 7 11.60 -6.96 -8.72
N LEU A 8 12.04 -5.70 -8.58
CA LEU A 8 11.38 -4.70 -7.74
C LEU A 8 11.47 -3.31 -8.37
N THR A 9 10.34 -2.63 -8.45
CA THR A 9 10.26 -1.19 -8.73
C THR A 9 9.62 -0.49 -7.54
N VAL A 10 10.24 0.61 -7.08
CA VAL A 10 9.63 1.53 -6.11
C VAL A 10 9.64 2.92 -6.75
N THR A 11 8.47 3.50 -6.95
CA THR A 11 8.36 4.78 -7.66
C THR A 11 7.20 5.62 -7.15
N SER A 12 7.38 6.94 -7.23
CA SER A 12 6.35 7.94 -7.00
C SER A 12 6.21 8.75 -8.28
N PRO A 13 5.28 8.41 -9.17
CA PRO A 13 5.08 9.12 -10.42
C PRO A 13 4.53 10.53 -10.16
N PRO A 14 4.50 11.40 -11.18
CA PRO A 14 3.80 12.68 -11.09
C PRO A 14 2.33 12.48 -10.64
N TYR A 15 1.89 13.31 -9.69
CA TYR A 15 0.51 13.26 -9.18
C TYR A 15 -0.33 14.27 -9.95
N ASP A 16 -1.13 13.84 -10.86
CA ASP A 16 -1.99 14.70 -11.68
C ASP A 16 -1.26 16.00 -12.12
N ASP A 17 -1.96 17.12 -12.20
CA ASP A 17 -1.39 18.45 -12.44
C ASP A 17 -1.03 19.19 -11.13
N LEU A 18 -0.77 18.48 -10.02
CA LEU A 18 -0.42 19.10 -8.73
C LEU A 18 0.87 19.92 -8.75
N ARG A 19 1.75 19.66 -9.73
CA ARG A 19 2.97 20.40 -9.96
C ARG A 19 3.09 20.77 -11.45
N ASN A 20 3.64 21.92 -11.72
CA ASN A 20 3.98 22.28 -13.10
C ASN A 20 5.22 21.47 -13.54
N TYR A 21 5.00 20.48 -14.37
CA TYR A 21 6.05 19.64 -14.97
C TYR A 21 6.54 20.22 -16.33
N ASN A 22 6.54 21.55 -16.50
CA ASN A 22 7.00 22.22 -17.73
C ASN A 22 6.29 21.75 -19.00
N GLY A 23 4.97 21.50 -18.91
CA GLY A 23 4.16 21.09 -20.06
C GLY A 23 4.20 19.59 -20.39
N PHE A 24 4.91 18.78 -19.61
CA PHE A 24 4.87 17.33 -19.77
C PHE A 24 3.58 16.78 -19.16
N THR A 25 2.85 15.99 -19.93
CA THR A 25 1.73 15.18 -19.46
C THR A 25 2.22 13.82 -19.03
N PHE A 26 1.70 13.31 -17.93
CA PHE A 26 2.05 11.98 -17.44
C PHE A 26 0.99 10.96 -17.88
N ASP A 27 1.39 10.02 -18.75
CA ASP A 27 0.56 8.89 -19.14
C ASP A 27 0.82 7.70 -18.22
N TYR A 28 0.01 7.59 -17.17
CA TYR A 28 0.15 6.50 -16.20
C TYR A 28 -0.17 5.12 -16.81
N LYS A 29 -1.01 5.07 -17.85
CA LYS A 29 -1.35 3.81 -18.51
C LYS A 29 -0.15 3.24 -19.23
N ALA A 30 0.46 4.04 -20.10
CA ALA A 30 1.68 3.65 -20.81
C ALA A 30 2.80 3.25 -19.82
N MET A 31 2.93 3.95 -18.70
CA MET A 31 3.92 3.62 -17.67
C MET A 31 3.61 2.29 -16.99
N LEU A 32 2.36 2.04 -16.59
CA LEU A 32 1.96 0.80 -15.95
C LEU A 32 2.05 -0.40 -16.90
N ASP A 33 1.70 -0.22 -18.18
CA ASP A 33 1.87 -1.24 -19.21
C ASP A 33 3.34 -1.65 -19.34
N GLU A 34 4.23 -0.65 -19.38
CA GLU A 34 5.67 -0.91 -19.48
C GLU A 34 6.22 -1.55 -18.20
N LEU A 35 5.78 -1.11 -17.03
CA LEU A 35 6.12 -1.75 -15.76
C LEU A 35 5.65 -3.21 -15.72
N TYR A 36 4.44 -3.49 -16.19
CA TYR A 36 3.97 -4.87 -16.28
C TYR A 36 4.85 -5.72 -17.20
N ARG A 37 5.22 -5.16 -18.35
CA ARG A 37 6.07 -5.84 -19.32
C ARG A 37 7.44 -6.19 -18.75
N VAL A 38 8.10 -5.24 -18.07
CA VAL A 38 9.48 -5.42 -17.59
C VAL A 38 9.58 -6.15 -16.26
N THR A 39 8.51 -6.15 -15.44
CA THR A 39 8.51 -6.86 -14.16
C THR A 39 8.49 -8.37 -14.38
N LYS A 40 9.33 -9.10 -13.65
CA LYS A 40 9.35 -10.56 -13.64
C LYS A 40 8.08 -11.14 -13.05
N ASP A 41 7.76 -12.37 -13.40
CA ASP A 41 6.78 -13.15 -12.65
C ASP A 41 7.26 -13.30 -11.20
N GLY A 42 6.37 -13.07 -10.22
CA GLY A 42 6.72 -12.98 -8.81
C GLY A 42 7.32 -11.64 -8.37
N GLY A 43 7.64 -10.76 -9.31
CA GLY A 43 8.18 -9.43 -9.06
C GLY A 43 7.15 -8.43 -8.51
N VAL A 44 7.63 -7.32 -7.98
CA VAL A 44 6.85 -6.36 -7.20
C VAL A 44 7.01 -4.94 -7.75
N VAL A 45 5.91 -4.20 -7.80
CA VAL A 45 5.90 -2.75 -8.04
C VAL A 45 5.26 -2.06 -6.85
N VAL A 46 5.98 -1.14 -6.20
CA VAL A 46 5.44 -0.23 -5.19
C VAL A 46 5.18 1.11 -5.86
N TRP A 47 3.91 1.46 -5.95
CA TRP A 47 3.42 2.65 -6.65
C TRP A 47 2.88 3.65 -5.63
N ILE A 48 3.60 4.77 -5.43
CA ILE A 48 3.27 5.77 -4.41
C ILE A 48 2.56 6.93 -5.10
N VAL A 49 1.34 7.23 -4.66
CA VAL A 49 0.50 8.24 -5.32
C VAL A 49 -0.47 8.88 -4.34
N GLY A 50 -0.77 10.15 -4.57
CA GLY A 50 -1.82 10.91 -3.90
C GLY A 50 -2.80 11.50 -4.89
N ASP A 51 -3.92 12.01 -4.39
CA ASP A 51 -4.96 12.67 -5.19
C ASP A 51 -4.90 14.18 -5.02
N ALA A 52 -5.23 14.92 -6.07
CA ALA A 52 -5.53 16.33 -6.00
C ALA A 52 -6.98 16.56 -5.56
N THR A 53 -7.24 17.70 -4.95
CA THR A 53 -8.61 18.17 -4.69
C THR A 53 -8.92 19.33 -5.65
N VAL A 54 -9.87 19.14 -6.52
CA VAL A 54 -10.31 20.14 -7.51
C VAL A 54 -11.78 20.47 -7.26
N ASN A 55 -12.09 21.74 -7.07
CA ASN A 55 -13.45 22.21 -6.79
C ASN A 55 -14.15 21.47 -5.63
N GLY A 56 -13.40 21.11 -4.59
CA GLY A 56 -13.93 20.42 -3.40
C GLY A 56 -14.14 18.91 -3.57
N SER A 57 -13.65 18.32 -4.66
CA SER A 57 -13.68 16.88 -4.92
C SER A 57 -12.28 16.35 -5.14
N GLU A 58 -11.94 15.23 -4.53
CA GLU A 58 -10.72 14.50 -4.87
C GLU A 58 -10.83 13.93 -6.29
N THR A 59 -9.73 13.94 -7.03
CA THR A 59 -9.69 13.45 -8.43
C THR A 59 -9.93 11.96 -8.53
N GLY A 60 -9.58 11.21 -7.49
CA GLY A 60 -9.64 9.75 -7.46
C GLY A 60 -8.69 9.10 -8.48
N THR A 61 -7.65 9.81 -8.89
CA THR A 61 -6.68 9.32 -9.88
C THR A 61 -5.88 8.15 -9.31
N SER A 62 -5.57 8.16 -8.00
CA SER A 62 -4.92 7.05 -7.33
C SER A 62 -5.70 5.73 -7.50
N PHE A 63 -7.02 5.77 -7.33
CA PHE A 63 -7.90 4.61 -7.51
C PHE A 63 -7.98 4.17 -8.97
N LYS A 64 -8.06 5.12 -9.92
CA LYS A 64 -8.06 4.81 -11.36
C LYS A 64 -6.77 4.10 -11.76
N GLN A 65 -5.63 4.56 -11.26
CA GLN A 65 -4.33 3.94 -11.51
C GLN A 65 -4.26 2.54 -10.92
N ALA A 66 -4.72 2.35 -9.66
CA ALA A 66 -4.73 1.05 -9.01
C ALA A 66 -5.65 0.04 -9.73
N LEU A 67 -6.82 0.49 -10.19
CA LEU A 67 -7.75 -0.36 -10.94
C LEU A 67 -7.20 -0.71 -12.32
N TYR A 68 -6.58 0.24 -13.02
CA TYR A 68 -5.93 -0.01 -14.30
C TYR A 68 -4.78 -1.00 -14.18
N ALA A 69 -3.93 -0.89 -13.15
CA ALA A 69 -2.89 -1.88 -12.89
C ALA A 69 -3.45 -3.31 -12.76
N LYS A 70 -4.62 -3.46 -12.10
CA LYS A 70 -5.31 -4.76 -12.03
C LYS A 70 -5.86 -5.21 -13.39
N GLU A 71 -6.40 -4.29 -14.19
CA GLU A 71 -6.94 -4.58 -15.51
C GLU A 71 -5.88 -5.16 -16.45
N ILE A 72 -4.66 -4.62 -16.43
CA ILE A 72 -3.55 -5.10 -17.25
C ILE A 72 -2.87 -6.37 -16.73
N GLY A 73 -3.27 -6.88 -15.56
CA GLY A 73 -2.85 -8.19 -15.04
C GLY A 73 -2.06 -8.19 -13.74
N PHE A 74 -1.75 -7.04 -13.15
CA PHE A 74 -1.18 -7.02 -11.81
C PHE A 74 -2.20 -7.47 -10.75
N ASN A 75 -1.73 -8.17 -9.73
CA ASN A 75 -2.47 -8.34 -8.50
C ASN A 75 -2.23 -7.12 -7.60
N LEU A 76 -3.27 -6.50 -7.06
CA LEU A 76 -3.12 -5.56 -5.95
C LEU A 76 -2.90 -6.39 -4.68
N HIS A 77 -1.63 -6.57 -4.32
CA HIS A 77 -1.20 -7.41 -3.22
C HIS A 77 -1.49 -6.79 -1.85
N ASP A 78 -1.19 -5.50 -1.71
CA ASP A 78 -1.49 -4.73 -0.50
C ASP A 78 -1.76 -3.27 -0.84
N THR A 79 -2.61 -2.63 -0.03
CA THR A 79 -2.81 -1.18 -0.03
C THR A 79 -2.21 -0.63 1.24
N MET A 80 -1.00 -0.09 1.12
CA MET A 80 -0.30 0.53 2.24
C MET A 80 -0.54 2.03 2.27
N ILE A 81 -0.43 2.61 3.45
CA ILE A 81 -0.59 4.05 3.67
C ILE A 81 0.71 4.61 4.22
N TRP A 82 1.26 5.60 3.56
CA TRP A 82 2.38 6.39 4.07
C TRP A 82 1.85 7.64 4.76
N ILE A 83 1.94 7.65 6.09
CA ILE A 83 1.55 8.79 6.92
C ILE A 83 2.73 9.75 7.00
N LYS A 84 2.49 11.01 6.63
CA LYS A 84 3.46 12.11 6.70
C LYS A 84 3.23 12.92 7.98
N ASP A 85 4.31 13.47 8.55
CA ASP A 85 4.20 14.43 9.64
C ASP A 85 4.26 15.86 9.08
N GLY A 86 3.39 16.71 9.60
CA GLY A 86 3.41 18.14 9.38
C GLY A 86 2.84 18.64 8.05
N GLY A 87 1.83 19.49 8.14
CA GLY A 87 1.49 20.48 7.12
C GLY A 87 1.10 19.95 5.75
N GLY A 88 0.30 18.91 5.67
CA GLY A 88 -0.36 18.57 4.41
C GLY A 88 -1.13 19.76 3.84
N ALA A 89 -1.30 19.81 2.54
CA ALA A 89 -2.06 20.87 1.90
C ALA A 89 -3.48 20.92 2.46
N VAL A 90 -3.84 22.06 3.08
CA VAL A 90 -5.22 22.31 3.50
C VAL A 90 -5.97 22.84 2.29
N GLY A 91 -6.58 21.94 1.53
CA GLY A 91 -7.30 22.30 0.31
C GLY A 91 -8.57 23.15 0.56
N SER A 92 -9.12 23.11 1.78
CA SER A 92 -10.36 23.80 2.12
C SER A 92 -10.62 23.73 3.63
N ASN A 93 -11.28 24.76 4.19
CA ASN A 93 -11.78 24.74 5.58
C ASN A 93 -12.92 23.70 5.79
N LYS A 94 -13.32 22.98 4.77
CA LYS A 94 -14.39 21.97 4.80
C LYS A 94 -13.86 20.54 4.74
N CYS A 95 -12.55 20.34 4.64
CA CYS A 95 -11.90 19.03 4.55
C CYS A 95 -10.85 18.90 5.65
N TYR A 96 -10.60 17.66 6.06
CA TYR A 96 -9.46 17.36 6.92
C TYR A 96 -8.15 17.56 6.16
N THR A 97 -7.07 17.86 6.90
CA THR A 97 -5.73 17.96 6.32
C THR A 97 -5.29 16.58 5.79
N GLN A 98 -4.89 16.51 4.55
CA GLN A 98 -4.43 15.26 3.93
C GLN A 98 -2.96 15.01 4.28
N ASN A 99 -2.72 14.04 5.15
CA ASN A 99 -1.40 13.72 5.69
C ASN A 99 -0.93 12.31 5.31
N PHE A 100 -1.41 11.77 4.19
CA PHE A 100 -0.98 10.46 3.75
C PHE A 100 -0.88 10.37 2.23
N GLU A 101 -0.15 9.37 1.77
CA GLU A 101 -0.15 8.91 0.39
C GLU A 101 -0.44 7.42 0.33
N TYR A 102 -1.07 6.98 -0.74
CA TYR A 102 -1.22 5.55 -1.01
C TYR A 102 0.11 4.97 -1.48
N MET A 103 0.44 3.79 -0.97
CA MET A 103 1.51 2.94 -1.49
C MET A 103 0.86 1.64 -1.95
N PHE A 104 0.46 1.56 -3.21
CA PHE A 104 -0.08 0.34 -3.78
C PHE A 104 1.06 -0.63 -4.06
N VAL A 105 0.95 -1.84 -3.53
CA VAL A 105 1.90 -2.92 -3.78
C VAL A 105 1.29 -3.86 -4.80
N PHE A 106 1.81 -3.82 -6.00
CA PHE A 106 1.40 -4.70 -7.09
C PHE A 106 2.36 -5.86 -7.24
N THR A 107 1.84 -7.03 -7.62
CA THR A 107 2.65 -8.20 -7.96
C THR A 107 2.26 -8.76 -9.31
N LYS A 108 3.24 -9.16 -10.10
CA LYS A 108 2.99 -9.92 -11.31
C LYS A 108 2.94 -11.40 -10.98
N GLY A 109 1.75 -11.99 -11.04
CA GLY A 109 1.55 -13.35 -10.57
C GLY A 109 1.66 -13.49 -9.04
N LYS A 110 2.09 -14.65 -8.57
CA LYS A 110 2.27 -14.95 -7.14
C LYS A 110 3.60 -14.38 -6.66
N ILE A 111 3.54 -13.64 -5.54
CA ILE A 111 4.77 -13.11 -4.93
C ILE A 111 5.70 -14.25 -4.50
N GLU A 112 6.96 -14.18 -4.89
CA GLU A 112 7.97 -15.20 -4.56
C GLU A 112 8.78 -14.82 -3.33
N THR A 113 9.15 -13.54 -3.20
CA THR A 113 10.00 -13.06 -2.10
C THR A 113 9.28 -12.01 -1.28
N TYR A 114 9.16 -12.27 0.02
CA TYR A 114 8.64 -11.29 0.97
C TYR A 114 9.30 -11.46 2.34
N ASN A 115 9.70 -10.34 2.95
CA ASN A 115 10.29 -10.29 4.27
C ASN A 115 9.43 -9.42 5.18
N LEU A 116 8.51 -10.04 5.89
CA LEU A 116 7.59 -9.34 6.78
C LEU A 116 8.34 -8.80 8.02
N ILE A 117 8.08 -7.55 8.35
CA ILE A 117 8.66 -6.88 9.52
C ILE A 117 7.80 -7.19 10.74
N TYR A 118 8.43 -7.64 11.83
CA TYR A 118 7.80 -7.98 13.10
C TYR A 118 8.36 -7.09 14.21
N ASP A 119 7.84 -5.91 14.35
CA ASP A 119 8.30 -4.90 15.30
C ASP A 119 7.19 -4.26 16.13
N LYS A 120 5.93 -4.60 15.85
CA LYS A 120 4.79 -4.12 16.62
C LYS A 120 4.68 -4.89 17.94
N PRO A 121 4.82 -4.23 19.12
CA PRO A 121 4.65 -4.89 20.40
C PRO A 121 3.31 -5.61 20.48
N ASN A 122 3.34 -6.88 20.86
CA ASN A 122 2.12 -7.66 20.98
C ASN A 122 1.55 -7.53 22.38
N GLN A 123 0.43 -6.83 22.52
CA GLN A 123 -0.27 -6.62 23.80
C GLN A 123 -0.68 -7.93 24.49
N SER A 124 -0.77 -9.01 23.73
CA SER A 124 -1.11 -10.34 24.26
C SER A 124 0.11 -11.20 24.56
N PHE A 125 1.32 -10.64 24.51
CA PHE A 125 2.53 -11.39 24.85
C PHE A 125 2.49 -11.88 26.30
N GLY A 126 2.78 -13.17 26.50
CA GLY A 126 2.77 -13.80 27.82
C GLY A 126 1.36 -14.12 28.37
N GLN A 127 0.29 -13.77 27.68
CA GLN A 127 -1.06 -14.15 28.10
C GLN A 127 -1.38 -15.56 27.62
N ASP A 128 -1.89 -16.37 28.54
CA ASP A 128 -2.48 -17.66 28.17
C ASP A 128 -3.84 -17.43 27.52
N LYS A 129 -3.96 -17.85 26.26
CA LYS A 129 -5.20 -17.81 25.48
C LYS A 129 -5.75 -19.22 25.21
N SER A 130 -5.30 -20.22 25.97
CA SER A 130 -5.86 -21.56 25.93
C SER A 130 -7.34 -21.49 26.32
N GLY A 131 -8.17 -22.24 25.64
CA GLY A 131 -9.60 -22.28 25.90
C GLY A 131 -10.47 -21.22 25.20
N ILE A 132 -9.91 -20.20 24.54
CA ILE A 132 -10.69 -19.27 23.72
C ILE A 132 -10.91 -19.87 22.32
N GLY A 133 -12.03 -20.54 22.12
CA GLY A 133 -12.44 -21.07 20.83
C GLY A 133 -13.08 -20.01 19.94
N ARG A 134 -12.93 -20.14 18.62
CA ARG A 134 -13.76 -19.40 17.65
C ARG A 134 -15.09 -20.14 17.48
N ARG A 135 -16.19 -19.38 17.51
CA ARG A 135 -17.49 -19.89 17.10
C ARG A 135 -17.44 -20.19 15.62
N ARG A 136 -17.77 -21.41 15.22
CA ARG A 136 -17.92 -21.79 13.81
C ARG A 136 -19.26 -21.31 13.27
N VAL A 137 -19.37 -21.28 11.95
CA VAL A 137 -20.60 -20.91 11.26
C VAL A 137 -21.74 -21.89 11.58
N ASP A 138 -21.41 -23.14 11.93
CA ASP A 138 -22.32 -24.21 12.37
C ASP A 138 -22.74 -24.12 13.85
N GLY A 139 -22.25 -23.11 14.59
CA GLY A 139 -22.55 -22.88 16.00
C GLY A 139 -21.70 -23.67 16.99
N GLU A 140 -20.86 -24.57 16.56
CA GLU A 140 -19.98 -25.33 17.43
C GLU A 140 -18.79 -24.52 17.93
N HIS A 141 -18.40 -24.76 19.21
CA HIS A 141 -17.20 -24.19 19.81
C HIS A 141 -16.05 -25.18 19.74
N LYS A 142 -15.02 -24.88 18.94
CA LYS A 142 -13.78 -25.64 18.97
C LYS A 142 -12.82 -25.01 19.97
N VAL A 143 -12.49 -25.72 21.04
CA VAL A 143 -11.39 -25.31 21.92
C VAL A 143 -10.07 -25.53 21.18
N GLU A 144 -9.36 -24.45 20.89
CA GLU A 144 -8.05 -24.52 20.24
C GLU A 144 -6.96 -24.30 21.30
N THR A 145 -6.00 -25.21 21.38
CA THR A 145 -4.74 -24.98 22.08
C THR A 145 -3.93 -23.99 21.25
N ARG A 146 -3.84 -22.75 21.68
CA ARG A 146 -3.07 -21.72 20.98
C ARG A 146 -1.64 -21.70 21.49
N LYS A 147 -0.70 -21.64 20.56
CA LYS A 147 0.71 -21.35 20.90
C LYS A 147 0.80 -19.98 21.59
N PRO A 148 1.71 -19.83 22.57
CA PRO A 148 1.95 -18.53 23.20
C PRO A 148 2.17 -17.44 22.17
N SER A 149 1.64 -16.25 22.44
CA SER A 149 1.80 -15.12 21.55
C SER A 149 3.27 -14.70 21.48
N LYS A 150 3.79 -14.44 20.29
CA LYS A 150 5.14 -13.89 20.10
C LYS A 150 5.23 -12.48 20.69
N ARG A 151 6.42 -12.08 21.11
CA ARG A 151 6.68 -10.74 21.67
C ARG A 151 6.30 -9.62 20.72
N PHE A 152 6.58 -9.82 19.43
CA PHE A 152 6.24 -8.88 18.37
C PHE A 152 5.28 -9.50 17.36
N SER A 153 4.31 -8.75 16.94
CA SER A 153 3.41 -9.04 15.84
C SER A 153 3.89 -8.34 14.57
N ARG A 154 3.29 -8.73 13.45
CA ARG A 154 3.55 -8.13 12.14
C ARG A 154 3.25 -6.62 12.18
N ARG A 155 4.13 -5.82 11.54
CA ARG A 155 3.89 -4.39 11.31
C ARG A 155 2.57 -4.20 10.56
N ASN A 156 1.89 -3.09 10.82
CA ASN A 156 0.68 -2.72 10.09
C ASN A 156 1.04 -2.27 8.66
N ASN A 157 0.04 -2.24 7.78
CA ASN A 157 0.17 -1.71 6.42
C ASN A 157 0.07 -0.17 6.32
N TRP A 158 0.17 0.53 7.43
CA TRP A 158 0.40 1.98 7.47
C TRP A 158 1.75 2.27 8.11
N TRP A 159 2.52 3.16 7.50
CA TRP A 159 3.86 3.51 7.94
C TRP A 159 3.94 5.00 8.20
N TYR A 160 4.45 5.36 9.35
CA TYR A 160 4.81 6.71 9.69
C TYR A 160 6.30 6.90 9.45
N VAL A 161 6.63 7.81 8.54
CA VAL A 161 8.00 8.21 8.26
C VAL A 161 8.04 9.73 8.40
N PRO A 162 8.62 10.25 9.50
CA PRO A 162 8.75 11.68 9.68
C PRO A 162 9.63 12.28 8.58
N PRO A 163 9.36 13.52 8.14
CA PRO A 163 10.27 14.23 7.26
C PRO A 163 11.61 14.44 7.94
N GLU A 164 12.70 14.39 7.18
CA GLU A 164 13.99 14.84 7.69
C GLU A 164 13.87 16.30 8.10
N ARG A 165 14.25 16.58 9.35
CA ARG A 165 14.38 17.96 9.81
C ARG A 165 15.74 18.46 9.35
N GLY A 166 15.74 19.29 8.29
CA GLY A 166 16.92 20.04 7.89
C GLY A 166 17.31 21.10 8.92
#